data_173b62f41257a7d9a35da8aa5377461a
#
_entry.id   173b62f41257a7d9a35da8aa5377461a
#
_cell.length_a   1.000
_cell.length_b   1.000
_cell.length_c   1.000
_cell.angle_alpha   90.00
_cell.angle_beta   90.00
_cell.angle_gamma   90.00
#
_symmetry.space_group_name_H-M   'P 1'
#
loop_
_entity.id
_entity.type
_entity.pdbx_description
1 polymer ?
#
loop_
_entity_poly.entity_id
_entity_poly.type
_entity_poly.pdbx_seq_one_letter_code
_entity_poly.pdbx_strand_id
1 'polypeptide(L)' 'MAELLAYLARQLVDDPDAVRVEEVEGEDALVLRLHVAKDDVGKVIGRQGRIARALRAIVRAGGARERRRVVLEIAD' A
#
# COMPACT_ATOMS: atom_id res chain seq x y z
N MET A 1 -7.78 7.12 0.26
CA MET A 1 -7.09 5.81 0.35
C MET A 1 -5.58 5.92 0.50
N ALA A 2 -4.93 6.77 -0.28
CA ALA A 2 -3.47 6.88 -0.22
C ALA A 2 -2.98 7.30 1.16
N GLU A 3 -3.66 8.24 1.80
CA GLU A 3 -3.28 8.70 3.14
C GLU A 3 -3.43 7.61 4.18
N LEU A 4 -4.49 6.80 4.10
CA LEU A 4 -4.68 5.67 5.02
C LEU A 4 -3.58 4.63 4.81
N LEU A 5 -3.28 4.30 3.57
CA LEU A 5 -2.22 3.34 3.27
C LEU A 5 -0.87 3.83 3.81
N ALA A 6 -0.54 5.10 3.58
CA ALA A 6 0.69 5.68 4.09
C ALA A 6 0.75 5.63 5.62
N TYR A 7 -0.36 5.95 6.27
CA TYR A 7 -0.44 5.89 7.73
C TYR A 7 -0.15 4.47 8.24
N LEU A 8 -0.81 3.46 7.63
CA LEU A 8 -0.61 2.08 8.04
C LEU A 8 0.82 1.63 7.83
N ALA A 9 1.41 1.99 6.68
CA ALA A 9 2.79 1.60 6.39
C ALA A 9 3.77 2.23 7.39
N ARG A 10 3.53 3.48 7.79
CA ARG A 10 4.41 4.14 8.78
C ARG A 10 4.42 3.42 10.13
N GLN A 11 3.33 2.75 10.49
CA GLN A 11 3.27 1.99 11.74
C GLN A 11 4.10 0.70 11.69
N LEU A 12 4.44 0.24 10.50
CA LEU A 12 5.10 -1.04 10.30
C LEU A 12 6.61 -0.94 10.11
N VAL A 13 7.08 0.21 9.65
CA VAL A 13 8.47 0.38 9.21
C VAL A 13 9.33 1.02 10.27
N ASP A 14 10.66 0.89 10.10
CA ASP A 14 11.62 1.56 10.98
C ASP A 14 11.90 3.00 10.54
N ASP A 15 11.72 3.30 9.25
CA ASP A 15 11.95 4.62 8.69
C ASP A 15 10.65 5.20 8.12
N PRO A 16 9.80 5.77 8.97
CA PRO A 16 8.51 6.29 8.50
C PRO A 16 8.63 7.47 7.54
N ASP A 17 9.72 8.23 7.62
CA ASP A 17 9.90 9.37 6.72
C ASP A 17 10.14 8.95 5.28
N ALA A 18 10.54 7.71 5.05
CA ALA A 18 10.73 7.18 3.71
C ALA A 18 9.43 6.65 3.07
N VAL A 19 8.35 6.59 3.84
CA VAL A 19 7.07 6.09 3.32
C VAL A 19 6.45 7.10 2.36
N ARG A 20 6.08 6.63 1.18
CA ARG A 20 5.44 7.45 0.15
C ARG A 20 4.47 6.58 -0.62
N VAL A 21 3.31 7.13 -0.92
CA VAL A 21 2.32 6.44 -1.76
C VAL A 21 2.14 7.25 -3.04
N GLU A 22 2.38 6.59 -4.15
CA GLU A 22 2.21 7.17 -5.47
C GLU A 22 0.90 6.68 -6.07
N GLU A 23 0.08 7.61 -6.54
CA GLU A 23 -1.18 7.27 -7.19
C GLU A 23 -0.98 7.26 -8.71
N VAL A 24 -1.23 6.12 -9.33
CA VAL A 24 -1.11 5.98 -10.77
C VAL A 24 -2.49 5.67 -11.34
N GLU A 25 -3.05 6.62 -12.09
CA GLU A 25 -4.36 6.44 -12.74
C GLU A 25 -4.22 5.53 -13.95
N GLY A 26 -4.98 4.43 -13.93
CA GLY A 26 -5.12 3.56 -15.09
C GLY A 26 -6.53 3.69 -15.66
N GLU A 27 -6.77 3.04 -16.80
CA GLU A 27 -8.09 3.09 -17.44
C GLU A 27 -9.15 2.43 -16.58
N ASP A 28 -8.82 1.28 -15.99
CA ASP A 28 -9.79 0.47 -15.24
C ASP A 28 -9.55 0.48 -13.74
N ALA A 29 -8.43 1.03 -13.29
CA ALA A 29 -8.06 0.94 -11.89
C ALA A 29 -7.16 2.08 -11.48
N LEU A 30 -7.21 2.41 -10.19
CA LEU A 30 -6.22 3.27 -9.54
C LEU A 30 -5.18 2.35 -8.92
N VAL A 31 -3.92 2.55 -9.24
CA VAL A 31 -2.82 1.81 -8.62
C VAL A 31 -2.21 2.68 -7.55
N LEU A 32 -2.17 2.17 -6.34
CA LEU A 32 -1.46 2.80 -5.23
C LEU A 32 -0.11 2.10 -5.10
N ARG A 33 0.95 2.81 -5.42
CA ARG A 33 2.30 2.26 -5.35
C ARG A 33 2.94 2.73 -4.05
N LEU A 34 3.18 1.76 -3.15
CA LEU A 34 3.76 2.04 -1.85
C LEU A 34 5.28 1.96 -1.93
N HIS A 35 5.93 3.03 -1.50
CA HIS A 35 7.39 3.10 -1.39
C HIS A 35 7.78 3.17 0.07
N VAL A 36 8.76 2.39 0.46
CA VAL A 36 9.35 2.41 1.81
C VAL A 36 10.86 2.35 1.67
N ALA A 37 11.58 2.54 2.77
CA ALA A 37 13.02 2.37 2.75
C ALA A 37 13.35 0.93 2.33
N LYS A 38 14.46 0.76 1.62
CA LYS A 38 14.86 -0.54 1.06
C LYS A 38 14.86 -1.64 2.13
N ASP A 39 15.38 -1.33 3.31
CA ASP A 39 15.48 -2.30 4.39
C ASP A 39 14.13 -2.61 5.05
N ASP A 40 13.10 -1.84 4.75
CA ASP A 40 11.78 -2.01 5.33
C ASP A 40 10.79 -2.74 4.43
N VAL A 41 11.19 -3.08 3.20
CA VAL A 41 10.27 -3.74 2.25
C VAL A 41 9.71 -5.03 2.87
N GLY A 42 10.54 -5.83 3.51
CA GLY A 42 10.08 -7.05 4.16
C GLY A 42 9.05 -6.82 5.25
N LYS A 43 9.05 -5.64 5.89
CA LYS A 43 8.12 -5.32 6.96
C LYS A 43 6.71 -5.03 6.46
N VAL A 44 6.58 -4.57 5.23
CA VAL A 44 5.25 -4.34 4.63
C VAL A 44 4.76 -5.55 3.84
N ILE A 45 5.63 -6.50 3.57
CA ILE A 45 5.24 -7.76 2.95
C ILE A 45 4.83 -8.77 4.04
N GLY A 46 5.66 -8.89 5.09
CA GLY A 46 5.41 -9.79 6.20
C GLY A 46 5.71 -11.24 5.85
N ARG A 47 5.67 -12.09 6.87
CA ARG A 47 5.91 -13.52 6.69
C ARG A 47 4.87 -14.11 5.74
N GLN A 48 5.33 -14.78 4.70
CA GLN A 48 4.46 -15.41 3.70
C GLN A 48 3.51 -14.42 3.03
N GLY A 49 3.87 -13.14 3.01
CA GLY A 49 3.08 -12.11 2.37
C GLY A 49 1.82 -11.71 3.14
N ARG A 50 1.71 -12.07 4.41
CA ARG A 50 0.48 -11.83 5.19
C ARG A 50 0.14 -10.37 5.36
N ILE A 51 1.14 -9.52 5.61
CA ILE A 51 0.90 -8.08 5.76
C ILE A 51 0.49 -7.47 4.44
N ALA A 52 1.18 -7.82 3.36
CA ALA A 52 0.83 -7.33 2.03
C ALA A 52 -0.60 -7.71 1.66
N ARG A 53 -1.02 -8.95 1.97
CA ARG A 53 -2.39 -9.38 1.69
C ARG A 53 -3.40 -8.60 2.51
N ALA A 54 -3.08 -8.32 3.78
CA ALA A 54 -3.96 -7.52 4.63
C ALA A 54 -4.10 -6.10 4.09
N LEU A 55 -3.00 -5.48 3.69
CA LEU A 55 -3.02 -4.14 3.11
C LEU A 55 -3.83 -4.12 1.81
N ARG A 56 -3.66 -5.15 0.97
CA ARG A 56 -4.44 -5.26 -0.27
C ARG A 56 -5.93 -5.40 0.01
N ALA A 57 -6.30 -6.14 1.04
CA ALA A 57 -7.71 -6.29 1.41
C ALA A 57 -8.31 -4.96 1.84
N ILE A 58 -7.58 -4.17 2.63
CA ILE A 58 -8.03 -2.86 3.08
C ILE A 58 -8.21 -1.91 1.90
N VAL A 59 -7.23 -1.87 1.00
CA VAL A 59 -7.28 -1.01 -0.18
C VAL A 59 -8.44 -1.39 -1.09
N ARG A 60 -8.64 -2.69 -1.28
CA ARG A 60 -9.74 -3.17 -2.12
C ARG A 60 -11.10 -2.81 -1.54
N ALA A 61 -11.24 -2.95 -0.22
CA ALA A 61 -12.49 -2.61 0.45
C ALA A 61 -12.80 -1.11 0.32
N GLY A 62 -11.77 -0.26 0.48
CA GLY A 62 -11.93 1.18 0.30
C GLY A 62 -12.33 1.54 -1.13
N GLY A 63 -11.72 0.89 -2.12
CA GLY A 63 -12.06 1.10 -3.51
C GLY A 63 -13.48 0.68 -3.84
N ALA A 64 -13.92 -0.45 -3.28
CA ALA A 64 -15.29 -0.94 -3.48
C ALA A 64 -16.32 0.07 -2.96
N ARG A 65 -16.05 0.70 -1.82
CA ARG A 65 -16.93 1.74 -1.26
C ARG A 65 -17.05 2.94 -2.19
N GLU A 66 -16.01 3.25 -2.92
CA GLU A 66 -15.99 4.36 -3.88
C GLU A 66 -16.37 3.91 -5.29
N ARG A 67 -16.79 2.65 -5.43
CA ARG A 67 -17.15 2.04 -6.72
C ARG A 67 -16.01 2.11 -7.71
N ARG A 68 -14.80 1.87 -7.22
CA ARG A 68 -13.60 1.95 -8.02
C ARG A 68 -12.69 0.78 -7.70
N ARG A 69 -12.05 0.24 -8.72
CA ARG A 69 -11.04 -0.79 -8.52
C ARG A 69 -9.74 -0.11 -8.09
N VAL A 70 -9.24 -0.48 -6.93
CA VAL A 70 -7.97 0.03 -6.42
C VAL A 70 -7.03 -1.14 -6.20
N VAL A 71 -5.81 -1.02 -6.70
CA VAL A 71 -4.80 -2.06 -6.64
C VAL A 71 -3.60 -1.53 -5.88
N LEU A 72 -3.09 -2.33 -4.95
CA LEU A 72 -1.87 -2.02 -4.22
C LEU A 72 -0.68 -2.68 -4.88
N GLU A 73 0.37 -1.89 -5.11
CA GLU A 73 1.64 -2.37 -5.60
C GLU A 73 2.72 -1.93 -4.61
N ILE A 74 3.58 -2.85 -4.20
CA ILE A 74 4.70 -2.53 -3.30
C ILE A 74 5.94 -2.42 -4.16
N ALA A 75 6.53 -1.21 -4.18
CA ALA A 75 7.75 -0.95 -4.94
C ALA A 75 8.97 -1.42 -4.14
N ASP A 76 9.91 -2.03 -4.81
CA ASP A 76 11.17 -2.45 -4.19
C ASP A 76 12.40 -1.91 -4.91
#